data_994e003b768bc7c04a2a3a304acdb851
#
_entry.id   994e003b768bc7c04a2a3a304acdb851
#
_cell.length_a   1.000
_cell.length_b   1.000
_cell.length_c   1.000
_cell.angle_alpha   90.00
_cell.angle_beta   90.00
_cell.angle_gamma   90.00
#
_symmetry.space_group_name_H-M   'P 1'
#
loop_
_entity.id
_entity.type
_entity.pdbx_description
1 polymer ?
#
loop_
_entity_poly.entity_id
_entity_poly.type
_entity_poly.pdbx_seq_one_letter_code
_entity_poly.pdbx_strand_id
1 'polypeptide(L)'
;VQVNEDYMDNVTPDLCDWMVSSMKTGQWEAPPQKYHLPENKYPPVLLEHALEEGSETIDHYLKRDGYKLTGEIVNGSMKPEEVVEKVFESGLRGRGGAGFPTGRKWKFLAQNDKPRSLVINADESEPATFKDKLIIEKDPHLLIEGMIMSAYALQSFSSYIYIRGEFGLGARILQKAVDDAYAKGYLGKNIFGSSFNFDITVHRGAGAYICGEETGLLSSL
;
A
#
# COMPACT_ATOMS: atom_id res chain seq x y z
N VAL A 1 19.20 9.25 -6.32
CA VAL A 1 19.87 8.60 -7.45
C VAL A 1 19.23 7.24 -7.69
N GLN A 2 18.99 6.90 -8.95
CA GLN A 2 18.49 5.59 -9.35
C GLN A 2 19.62 4.80 -10.03
N VAL A 3 19.78 3.54 -9.63
CA VAL A 3 20.70 2.59 -10.27
C VAL A 3 19.93 1.31 -10.58
N ASN A 4 19.80 0.97 -11.84
CA ASN A 4 18.92 -0.09 -12.33
C ASN A 4 17.48 0.12 -11.82
N GLU A 5 16.95 -0.82 -11.04
CA GLU A 5 15.64 -0.72 -10.41
C GLU A 5 15.68 -0.19 -8.97
N ASP A 6 16.88 0.09 -8.45
CA ASP A 6 17.06 0.55 -7.07
C ASP A 6 17.12 2.07 -7.01
N TYR A 7 16.32 2.65 -6.13
CA TYR A 7 16.29 4.09 -5.86
C TYR A 7 17.00 4.40 -4.55
N MET A 8 17.99 5.29 -4.60
CA MET A 8 18.85 5.60 -3.47
C MET A 8 18.62 7.03 -2.98
N ASP A 9 18.20 7.17 -1.73
CA ASP A 9 18.07 8.45 -1.06
C ASP A 9 19.36 8.81 -0.30
N ASN A 10 19.58 10.09 -0.02
CA ASN A 10 20.69 10.60 0.78
C ASN A 10 22.09 10.13 0.31
N VAL A 11 22.32 10.17 -1.00
CA VAL A 11 23.61 9.76 -1.57
C VAL A 11 24.70 10.77 -1.21
N THR A 12 25.65 10.34 -0.35
CA THR A 12 26.86 11.10 -0.03
C THR A 12 27.95 10.86 -1.10
N PRO A 13 29.00 11.71 -1.18
CA PRO A 13 30.12 11.48 -2.08
C PRO A 13 30.76 10.09 -1.91
N ASP A 14 31.01 9.65 -0.68
CA ASP A 14 31.61 8.34 -0.38
C ASP A 14 30.71 7.19 -0.85
N LEU A 15 29.37 7.34 -0.65
CA LEU A 15 28.40 6.38 -1.14
C LEU A 15 28.37 6.35 -2.68
N CYS A 16 28.53 7.51 -3.32
CA CYS A 16 28.61 7.61 -4.77
C CYS A 16 29.83 6.87 -5.32
N ASP A 17 31.02 7.04 -4.70
CA ASP A 17 32.25 6.36 -5.08
C ASP A 17 32.13 4.84 -4.88
N TRP A 18 31.52 4.41 -3.78
CA TRP A 18 31.22 2.99 -3.53
C TRP A 18 30.27 2.43 -4.59
N MET A 19 29.19 3.15 -4.93
CA MET A 19 28.23 2.76 -5.96
C MET A 19 28.93 2.55 -7.31
N VAL A 20 29.75 3.51 -7.74
CA VAL A 20 30.50 3.42 -9.00
C VAL A 20 31.46 2.24 -8.99
N SER A 21 32.15 1.99 -7.89
CA SER A 21 33.07 0.87 -7.73
C SER A 21 32.35 -0.48 -7.80
N SER A 22 31.24 -0.62 -7.09
CA SER A 22 30.43 -1.84 -7.04
C SER A 22 29.81 -2.17 -8.41
N MET A 23 29.36 -1.16 -9.16
CA MET A 23 28.87 -1.35 -10.53
C MET A 23 29.97 -1.82 -11.47
N LYS A 24 31.19 -1.26 -11.37
CA LYS A 24 32.34 -1.66 -12.22
C LYS A 24 32.76 -3.10 -11.95
N THR A 25 32.61 -3.60 -10.76
CA THR A 25 32.96 -4.98 -10.38
C THR A 25 31.83 -5.99 -10.61
N GLY A 26 30.65 -5.54 -11.01
CA GLY A 26 29.45 -6.37 -11.15
C GLY A 26 28.87 -6.89 -9.82
N GLN A 27 29.31 -6.32 -8.69
CA GLN A 27 28.90 -6.70 -7.33
C GLN A 27 27.90 -5.70 -6.75
N TRP A 28 27.04 -5.14 -7.60
CA TRP A 28 26.05 -4.19 -7.14
C TRP A 28 24.97 -4.88 -6.29
N GLU A 29 24.88 -4.47 -5.03
CA GLU A 29 23.75 -4.72 -4.14
C GLU A 29 23.32 -3.35 -3.58
N ALA A 30 22.02 -3.03 -3.69
CA ALA A 30 21.51 -1.80 -3.12
C ALA A 30 21.69 -1.82 -1.58
N PRO A 31 22.32 -0.82 -0.97
CA PRO A 31 22.42 -0.77 0.47
C PRO A 31 21.03 -0.62 1.09
N PRO A 32 20.80 -1.20 2.28
CA PRO A 32 19.52 -1.10 2.95
C PRO A 32 19.14 0.35 3.21
N GLN A 33 17.93 0.72 2.85
CA GLN A 33 17.38 2.04 3.10
C GLN A 33 17.18 2.25 4.60
N LYS A 34 17.75 3.31 5.16
CA LYS A 34 17.54 3.69 6.56
C LYS A 34 16.56 4.85 6.64
N TYR A 35 15.38 4.58 7.18
CA TYR A 35 14.41 5.61 7.47
C TYR A 35 14.65 6.19 8.87
N HIS A 36 14.62 7.51 8.98
CA HIS A 36 14.58 8.21 10.24
C HIS A 36 13.22 8.90 10.36
N LEU A 37 12.37 8.39 11.22
CA LEU A 37 11.12 9.05 11.51
C LEU A 37 11.38 10.26 12.40
N PRO A 38 10.77 11.42 12.14
CA PRO A 38 10.89 12.58 13.00
C PRO A 38 10.33 12.27 14.40
N GLU A 39 10.91 12.87 15.43
CA GLU A 39 10.30 12.84 16.77
C GLU A 39 8.91 13.47 16.71
N ASN A 40 7.90 12.67 17.03
CA ASN A 40 6.51 13.10 17.01
C ASN A 40 6.02 13.39 18.43
N LYS A 41 5.26 14.47 18.58
CA LYS A 41 4.55 14.79 19.81
C LYS A 41 3.51 13.73 20.21
N TYR A 42 3.02 12.98 19.20
CA TYR A 42 2.02 11.94 19.37
C TYR A 42 2.60 10.59 18.91
N PRO A 43 2.21 9.48 19.56
CA PRO A 43 2.65 8.16 19.13
C PRO A 43 2.20 7.89 17.68
N PRO A 44 3.05 7.27 16.86
CA PRO A 44 2.66 6.86 15.51
C PRO A 44 1.55 5.79 15.59
N VAL A 45 0.61 5.84 14.64
CA VAL A 45 -0.43 4.81 14.50
C VAL A 45 -0.14 3.95 13.27
N LEU A 46 -0.06 4.58 12.07
CA LEU A 46 0.19 3.84 10.84
C LEU A 46 1.64 3.36 10.69
N LEU A 47 2.58 4.00 11.37
CA LEU A 47 4.01 3.71 11.28
C LEU A 47 4.56 3.12 12.58
N GLU A 48 3.70 2.66 13.48
CA GLU A 48 4.08 2.13 14.80
C GLU A 48 5.13 1.01 14.68
N HIS A 49 4.94 0.12 13.72
CA HIS A 49 5.79 -1.05 13.51
C HIS A 49 6.77 -0.90 12.32
N ALA A 50 6.75 0.22 11.63
CA ALA A 50 7.48 0.39 10.36
C ALA A 50 9.02 0.28 10.49
N LEU A 51 9.57 0.47 11.69
CA LEU A 51 11.01 0.35 11.95
C LEU A 51 11.41 -0.96 12.62
N GLU A 52 10.48 -1.86 12.88
CA GLU A 52 10.76 -3.18 13.43
C GLU A 52 11.36 -4.09 12.35
N GLU A 53 12.29 -4.95 12.74
CA GLU A 53 12.91 -5.91 11.82
C GLU A 53 11.87 -6.94 11.33
N GLY A 54 11.79 -7.11 10.01
CA GLY A 54 10.85 -8.03 9.38
C GLY A 54 9.41 -7.52 9.35
N SER A 55 9.17 -6.23 9.62
CA SER A 55 7.83 -5.62 9.61
C SER A 55 7.09 -5.80 8.29
N GLU A 56 7.82 -5.98 7.17
CA GLU A 56 7.27 -6.21 5.83
C GLU A 56 6.73 -7.63 5.62
N THR A 57 6.98 -8.56 6.57
CA THR A 57 6.60 -9.96 6.41
C THR A 57 5.21 -10.26 6.96
N ILE A 58 4.52 -11.22 6.32
CA ILE A 58 3.20 -11.67 6.78
C ILE A 58 3.24 -12.26 8.19
N ASP A 59 4.32 -12.96 8.56
CA ASP A 59 4.45 -13.58 9.88
C ASP A 59 4.59 -12.52 10.99
N HIS A 60 5.28 -11.42 10.73
CA HIS A 60 5.33 -10.28 11.64
C HIS A 60 3.95 -9.62 11.79
N TYR A 61 3.26 -9.44 10.67
CA TYR A 61 1.91 -8.83 10.66
C TYR A 61 0.89 -9.68 11.44
N LEU A 62 0.93 -11.00 11.29
CA LEU A 62 0.04 -11.92 12.00
C LEU A 62 0.30 -11.96 13.52
N LYS A 63 1.55 -11.78 13.98
CA LYS A 63 1.88 -11.75 15.43
C LYS A 63 1.23 -10.60 16.18
N ARG A 64 0.82 -9.55 15.50
CA ARG A 64 0.12 -8.39 16.06
C ARG A 64 -1.36 -8.34 15.70
N ASP A 65 -1.98 -9.51 15.60
CA ASP A 65 -3.40 -9.70 15.25
C ASP A 65 -3.82 -9.16 13.86
N GLY A 66 -2.87 -8.97 12.94
CA GLY A 66 -3.17 -8.58 11.55
C GLY A 66 -4.11 -9.55 10.87
N TYR A 67 -5.00 -9.04 10.03
CA TYR A 67 -6.07 -9.75 9.32
C TYR A 67 -7.17 -10.36 10.19
N LYS A 68 -7.07 -10.35 11.51
CA LYS A 68 -8.05 -10.96 12.41
C LYS A 68 -9.40 -10.24 12.33
N LEU A 69 -9.40 -8.92 12.56
CA LEU A 69 -10.62 -8.12 12.49
C LEU A 69 -11.27 -8.17 11.11
N THR A 70 -10.44 -8.12 10.07
CA THR A 70 -10.91 -8.23 8.68
C THR A 70 -11.58 -9.56 8.43
N GLY A 71 -10.99 -10.67 8.89
CA GLY A 71 -11.59 -11.99 8.80
C GLY A 71 -12.95 -12.09 9.50
N GLU A 72 -13.09 -11.54 10.70
CA GLU A 72 -14.36 -11.48 11.43
C GLU A 72 -15.43 -10.68 10.65
N ILE A 73 -15.07 -9.51 10.12
CA ILE A 73 -15.98 -8.64 9.37
C ILE A 73 -16.44 -9.29 8.07
N VAL A 74 -15.52 -9.83 7.28
CA VAL A 74 -15.83 -10.47 6.00
C VAL A 74 -16.70 -11.72 6.21
N ASN A 75 -16.60 -12.39 7.37
CA ASN A 75 -17.46 -13.51 7.78
C ASN A 75 -18.79 -13.06 8.43
N GLY A 76 -19.13 -11.78 8.37
CA GLY A 76 -20.45 -11.28 8.69
C GLY A 76 -20.64 -10.71 10.09
N SER A 77 -19.55 -10.45 10.84
CA SER A 77 -19.66 -9.73 12.13
C SER A 77 -20.13 -8.28 11.94
N MET A 78 -19.99 -7.72 10.74
CA MET A 78 -20.45 -6.39 10.38
C MET A 78 -20.85 -6.35 8.90
N LYS A 79 -21.95 -5.66 8.60
CA LYS A 79 -22.41 -5.48 7.20
C LYS A 79 -21.55 -4.41 6.48
N PRO A 80 -21.48 -4.46 5.13
CA PRO A 80 -20.76 -3.46 4.34
C PRO A 80 -21.14 -2.01 4.68
N GLU A 81 -22.43 -1.72 4.81
CA GLU A 81 -22.95 -0.39 5.10
C GLU A 81 -22.54 0.10 6.50
N GLU A 82 -22.43 -0.81 7.46
CA GLU A 82 -22.00 -0.51 8.82
C GLU A 82 -20.49 -0.16 8.84
N VAL A 83 -19.67 -0.80 8.00
CA VAL A 83 -18.26 -0.45 7.83
C VAL A 83 -18.14 0.96 7.26
N VAL A 84 -18.93 1.28 6.20
CA VAL A 84 -18.96 2.64 5.63
C VAL A 84 -19.35 3.67 6.69
N GLU A 85 -20.35 3.39 7.53
CA GLU A 85 -20.78 4.31 8.58
C GLU A 85 -19.69 4.52 9.64
N LYS A 86 -19.03 3.45 10.10
CA LYS A 86 -17.91 3.56 11.05
C LYS A 86 -16.76 4.40 10.48
N VAL A 87 -16.41 4.23 9.21
CA VAL A 87 -15.37 5.05 8.56
C VAL A 87 -15.83 6.52 8.44
N PHE A 88 -17.12 6.77 8.21
CA PHE A 88 -17.67 8.11 8.19
C PHE A 88 -17.61 8.77 9.58
N GLU A 89 -18.08 8.09 10.61
CA GLU A 89 -18.09 8.55 12.01
C GLU A 89 -16.67 8.78 12.56
N SER A 90 -15.70 7.98 12.14
CA SER A 90 -14.30 8.11 12.56
C SER A 90 -13.65 9.43 12.12
N GLY A 91 -14.23 10.12 11.14
CA GLY A 91 -13.65 11.33 10.58
C GLY A 91 -12.35 11.11 9.80
N LEU A 92 -12.03 9.86 9.43
CA LEU A 92 -10.84 9.52 8.65
C LEU A 92 -10.75 10.37 7.37
N ARG A 93 -9.57 10.93 7.11
CA ARG A 93 -9.30 11.77 5.95
C ARG A 93 -8.20 11.20 5.08
N GLY A 94 -8.30 11.46 3.78
CA GLY A 94 -7.23 11.16 2.83
C GLY A 94 -5.92 11.86 3.18
N ARG A 95 -4.81 11.23 2.82
CA ARG A 95 -3.45 11.72 3.08
C ARG A 95 -2.71 12.15 1.79
N GLY A 96 -3.43 12.24 0.68
CA GLY A 96 -2.88 12.69 -0.61
C GLY A 96 -2.78 14.21 -0.80
N GLY A 97 -3.00 15.00 0.26
CA GLY A 97 -2.90 16.47 0.25
C GLY A 97 -4.22 17.17 0.51
N ALA A 98 -5.31 16.81 -0.19
CA ALA A 98 -6.62 17.47 -0.08
C ALA A 98 -7.35 17.22 1.27
N GLY A 99 -6.99 16.16 2.00
CA GLY A 99 -7.60 15.87 3.30
C GLY A 99 -9.11 15.59 3.22
N PHE A 100 -9.60 15.08 2.10
CA PHE A 100 -11.04 14.82 1.92
C PHE A 100 -11.52 13.70 2.85
N PRO A 101 -12.71 13.82 3.50
CA PRO A 101 -13.22 12.80 4.40
C PRO A 101 -13.52 11.49 3.66
N THR A 102 -12.84 10.40 4.05
CA THR A 102 -12.90 9.10 3.36
C THR A 102 -14.32 8.52 3.35
N GLY A 103 -14.99 8.48 4.49
CA GLY A 103 -16.35 7.94 4.58
C GLY A 103 -17.37 8.75 3.75
N ARG A 104 -17.16 10.08 3.61
CA ARG A 104 -17.98 10.90 2.72
C ARG A 104 -17.74 10.56 1.25
N LYS A 105 -16.49 10.33 0.85
CA LYS A 105 -16.14 9.87 -0.51
C LYS A 105 -16.81 8.53 -0.83
N TRP A 106 -16.81 7.60 0.11
CA TRP A 106 -17.46 6.31 -0.04
C TRP A 106 -18.98 6.41 -0.20
N LYS A 107 -19.64 7.32 0.54
CA LYS A 107 -21.08 7.58 0.44
C LYS A 107 -21.49 8.21 -0.91
N PHE A 108 -20.57 8.80 -1.66
CA PHE A 108 -20.87 9.33 -3.00
C PHE A 108 -20.88 8.26 -4.08
N LEU A 109 -20.50 7.03 -3.77
CA LEU A 109 -20.50 5.96 -4.75
C LEU A 109 -21.93 5.71 -5.28
N ALA A 110 -22.05 5.72 -6.61
CA ALA A 110 -23.35 5.52 -7.26
C ALA A 110 -23.95 4.16 -6.89
N GLN A 111 -25.21 4.15 -6.49
CA GLN A 111 -25.98 2.93 -6.24
C GLN A 111 -26.47 2.38 -7.58
N ASN A 112 -25.71 1.43 -8.15
CA ASN A 112 -26.06 0.75 -9.40
C ASN A 112 -25.41 -0.64 -9.42
N ASP A 113 -25.80 -1.47 -10.38
CA ASP A 113 -25.34 -2.85 -10.53
C ASP A 113 -24.05 -2.98 -11.37
N LYS A 114 -23.37 -1.87 -11.67
CA LYS A 114 -22.12 -1.93 -12.42
C LYS A 114 -21.00 -2.50 -11.56
N PRO A 115 -20.11 -3.32 -12.15
CA PRO A 115 -18.94 -3.82 -11.43
C PRO A 115 -18.07 -2.65 -10.95
N ARG A 116 -17.54 -2.79 -9.75
CA ARG A 116 -16.67 -1.80 -9.11
C ARG A 116 -15.28 -2.36 -9.00
N SER A 117 -14.28 -1.52 -9.29
CA SER A 117 -12.87 -1.83 -9.01
C SER A 117 -12.32 -0.81 -8.03
N LEU A 118 -11.56 -1.29 -7.06
CA LEU A 118 -10.84 -0.43 -6.12
C LEU A 118 -9.47 -0.08 -6.74
N VAL A 119 -9.17 1.20 -6.85
CA VAL A 119 -7.87 1.67 -7.35
C VAL A 119 -7.13 2.39 -6.24
N ILE A 120 -5.95 1.89 -5.92
CA ILE A 120 -5.05 2.49 -4.92
C ILE A 120 -4.00 3.31 -5.65
N ASN A 121 -4.00 4.60 -5.36
CA ASN A 121 -2.98 5.51 -5.85
C ASN A 121 -1.73 5.38 -4.95
N ALA A 122 -0.72 4.72 -5.47
CA ALA A 122 0.61 4.59 -4.87
C ALA A 122 1.68 5.24 -5.76
N ASP A 123 1.27 6.22 -6.58
CA ASP A 123 2.18 7.08 -7.35
C ASP A 123 2.54 8.31 -6.51
N GLU A 124 3.52 8.15 -5.62
CA GLU A 124 4.04 9.21 -4.76
C GLU A 124 5.18 9.92 -5.48
N SER A 125 4.83 10.89 -6.32
CA SER A 125 5.77 11.60 -7.21
C SER A 125 6.11 13.01 -6.75
N GLU A 126 5.47 13.52 -5.68
CA GLU A 126 5.78 14.83 -5.13
C GLU A 126 7.17 14.84 -4.48
N PRO A 127 8.06 15.78 -4.82
CA PRO A 127 9.39 15.88 -4.25
C PRO A 127 9.40 15.92 -2.72
N ALA A 128 10.34 15.20 -2.10
CA ALA A 128 10.51 15.06 -0.66
C ALA A 128 9.36 14.34 0.09
N THR A 129 8.42 13.72 -0.63
CA THR A 129 7.35 12.89 -0.06
C THR A 129 7.75 11.42 -0.08
N PHE A 130 7.59 10.71 1.04
CA PHE A 130 7.99 9.30 1.18
C PHE A 130 7.06 8.50 2.12
N LYS A 131 5.89 9.02 2.48
CA LYS A 131 4.95 8.36 3.40
C LYS A 131 4.39 7.05 2.85
N ASP A 132 4.04 7.02 1.55
CA ASP A 132 3.47 5.85 0.90
C ASP A 132 4.57 4.81 0.62
N LYS A 133 5.74 5.26 0.17
CA LYS A 133 6.94 4.42 0.02
C LYS A 133 7.28 3.70 1.32
N LEU A 134 7.25 4.41 2.45
CA LEU A 134 7.56 3.85 3.76
C LEU A 134 6.57 2.74 4.15
N ILE A 135 5.26 2.97 3.96
CA ILE A 135 4.23 1.95 4.24
C ILE A 135 4.43 0.72 3.33
N ILE A 136 4.63 0.95 2.04
CA ILE A 136 4.81 -0.13 1.04
C ILE A 136 6.03 -0.99 1.37
N GLU A 137 7.15 -0.38 1.77
CA GLU A 137 8.40 -1.10 2.01
C GLU A 137 8.48 -1.71 3.42
N LYS A 138 7.71 -1.18 4.39
CA LYS A 138 7.84 -1.56 5.79
C LYS A 138 6.60 -2.21 6.38
N ASP A 139 5.43 -1.95 5.88
CA ASP A 139 4.19 -2.55 6.36
C ASP A 139 3.16 -2.78 5.22
N PRO A 140 3.53 -3.53 4.16
CA PRO A 140 2.65 -3.74 3.02
C PRO A 140 1.36 -4.49 3.36
N HIS A 141 1.38 -5.33 4.40
CA HIS A 141 0.20 -6.08 4.83
C HIS A 141 -0.87 -5.18 5.46
N LEU A 142 -0.49 -4.07 6.10
CA LEU A 142 -1.43 -3.05 6.57
C LEU A 142 -2.20 -2.42 5.40
N LEU A 143 -1.50 -2.16 4.28
CA LEU A 143 -2.14 -1.68 3.05
C LEU A 143 -3.11 -2.72 2.49
N ILE A 144 -2.67 -3.98 2.36
CA ILE A 144 -3.50 -5.07 1.82
C ILE A 144 -4.74 -5.29 2.68
N GLU A 145 -4.62 -5.31 4.01
CA GLU A 145 -5.76 -5.45 4.91
C GLU A 145 -6.74 -4.28 4.76
N GLY A 146 -6.23 -3.04 4.69
CA GLY A 146 -7.06 -1.85 4.43
C GLY A 146 -7.80 -1.92 3.09
N MET A 147 -7.18 -2.52 2.07
CA MET A 147 -7.81 -2.75 0.76
C MET A 147 -8.94 -3.78 0.85
N ILE A 148 -8.75 -4.89 1.55
CA ILE A 148 -9.79 -5.91 1.75
C ILE A 148 -10.99 -5.31 2.47
N MET A 149 -10.76 -4.55 3.55
CA MET A 149 -11.82 -3.84 4.28
C MET A 149 -12.58 -2.85 3.40
N SER A 150 -11.85 -2.07 2.61
CA SER A 150 -12.43 -1.10 1.67
C SER A 150 -13.24 -1.81 0.58
N ALA A 151 -12.71 -2.89 0.03
CA ALA A 151 -13.38 -3.69 -1.00
C ALA A 151 -14.67 -4.32 -0.48
N TYR A 152 -14.65 -4.87 0.72
CA TYR A 152 -15.84 -5.41 1.37
C TYR A 152 -16.91 -4.32 1.59
N ALA A 153 -16.51 -3.18 2.15
CA ALA A 153 -17.41 -2.06 2.41
C ALA A 153 -18.05 -1.49 1.14
N LEU A 154 -17.29 -1.43 0.04
CA LEU A 154 -17.72 -0.85 -1.24
C LEU A 154 -18.23 -1.88 -2.23
N GLN A 155 -18.26 -3.16 -1.86
CA GLN A 155 -18.68 -4.27 -2.73
C GLN A 155 -17.90 -4.29 -4.04
N SER A 156 -16.57 -4.21 -3.92
CA SER A 156 -15.60 -4.32 -5.02
C SER A 156 -14.91 -5.68 -4.96
N PHE A 157 -14.78 -6.37 -6.07
CA PHE A 157 -14.23 -7.72 -6.14
C PHE A 157 -12.85 -7.76 -6.81
N SER A 158 -12.40 -6.64 -7.36
CA SER A 158 -11.10 -6.49 -8.01
C SER A 158 -10.44 -5.18 -7.63
N SER A 159 -9.12 -5.17 -7.62
CA SER A 159 -8.37 -3.94 -7.33
C SER A 159 -7.05 -3.85 -8.08
N TYR A 160 -6.60 -2.62 -8.19
CA TYR A 160 -5.30 -2.27 -8.76
C TYR A 160 -4.55 -1.39 -7.78
N ILE A 161 -3.28 -1.71 -7.53
CA ILE A 161 -2.35 -0.81 -6.86
C ILE A 161 -1.47 -0.20 -7.95
N TYR A 162 -1.70 1.06 -8.26
CA TYR A 162 -0.85 1.79 -9.20
C TYR A 162 0.36 2.34 -8.45
N ILE A 163 1.49 1.66 -8.56
CA ILE A 163 2.73 2.03 -7.88
C ILE A 163 3.66 2.80 -8.82
N ARG A 164 4.28 3.86 -8.29
CA ARG A 164 5.25 4.66 -9.03
C ARG A 164 6.35 3.81 -9.67
N GLY A 165 6.67 4.08 -10.94
CA GLY A 165 7.64 3.31 -11.72
C GLY A 165 9.02 3.21 -11.08
N GLU A 166 9.46 4.26 -10.38
CA GLU A 166 10.75 4.33 -9.70
C GLU A 166 10.81 3.57 -8.38
N PHE A 167 9.67 3.09 -7.85
CA PHE A 167 9.63 2.32 -6.61
C PHE A 167 9.88 0.82 -6.85
N GLY A 168 10.99 0.48 -7.52
CA GLY A 168 11.32 -0.90 -7.89
C GLY A 168 11.41 -1.84 -6.69
N LEU A 169 12.06 -1.44 -5.58
CA LEU A 169 12.11 -2.21 -4.34
C LEU A 169 10.71 -2.36 -3.73
N GLY A 170 9.97 -1.27 -3.60
CA GLY A 170 8.61 -1.28 -3.07
C GLY A 170 7.67 -2.16 -3.88
N ALA A 171 7.78 -2.16 -5.21
CA ALA A 171 6.98 -3.01 -6.08
C ALA A 171 7.26 -4.51 -5.84
N ARG A 172 8.54 -4.91 -5.65
CA ARG A 172 8.91 -6.30 -5.33
C ARG A 172 8.39 -6.73 -3.96
N ILE A 173 8.55 -5.88 -2.94
CA ILE A 173 8.05 -6.16 -1.57
C ILE A 173 6.52 -6.28 -1.59
N LEU A 174 5.85 -5.34 -2.25
CA LEU A 174 4.39 -5.34 -2.35
C LEU A 174 3.87 -6.57 -3.11
N GLN A 175 4.49 -6.94 -4.23
CA GLN A 175 4.12 -8.15 -4.97
C GLN A 175 4.28 -9.40 -4.10
N LYS A 176 5.41 -9.51 -3.37
CA LYS A 176 5.61 -10.61 -2.44
C LYS A 176 4.54 -10.66 -1.35
N ALA A 177 4.18 -9.51 -0.76
CA ALA A 177 3.14 -9.44 0.25
C ALA A 177 1.76 -9.85 -0.30
N VAL A 178 1.45 -9.48 -1.54
CA VAL A 178 0.24 -9.92 -2.24
C VAL A 178 0.26 -11.44 -2.44
N ASP A 179 1.38 -12.00 -2.90
CA ASP A 179 1.53 -13.46 -3.10
C ASP A 179 1.40 -14.22 -1.77
N ASP A 180 1.99 -13.71 -0.69
CA ASP A 180 1.87 -14.28 0.66
C ASP A 180 0.40 -14.24 1.16
N ALA A 181 -0.34 -13.17 0.88
CA ALA A 181 -1.75 -13.05 1.22
C ALA A 181 -2.64 -14.03 0.42
N TYR A 182 -2.34 -14.25 -0.87
CA TYR A 182 -2.98 -15.32 -1.65
C TYR A 182 -2.70 -16.70 -1.07
N ALA A 183 -1.46 -16.99 -0.73
CA ALA A 183 -1.06 -18.27 -0.15
C ALA A 183 -1.77 -18.60 1.18
N LYS A 184 -2.11 -17.57 1.95
CA LYS A 184 -2.87 -17.70 3.21
C LYS A 184 -4.39 -17.70 3.02
N GLY A 185 -4.91 -17.53 1.79
CA GLY A 185 -6.35 -17.45 1.52
C GLY A 185 -7.00 -16.12 1.97
N TYR A 186 -6.20 -15.07 2.09
CA TYR A 186 -6.71 -13.71 2.38
C TYR A 186 -7.04 -12.93 1.10
N LEU A 187 -6.62 -13.45 -0.06
CA LEU A 187 -6.97 -12.96 -1.38
C LEU A 187 -7.43 -14.10 -2.28
N GLY A 188 -8.14 -13.77 -3.36
CA GLY A 188 -8.69 -14.70 -4.32
C GLY A 188 -10.15 -15.04 -4.05
N LYS A 189 -10.49 -16.32 -4.19
CA LYS A 189 -11.86 -16.83 -3.99
C LYS A 189 -12.09 -17.23 -2.53
N ASN A 190 -13.28 -16.93 -2.02
CA ASN A 190 -13.73 -17.34 -0.68
C ASN A 190 -12.73 -16.93 0.42
N ILE A 191 -12.27 -15.68 0.39
CA ILE A 191 -11.25 -15.19 1.32
C ILE A 191 -11.71 -15.38 2.77
N PHE A 192 -10.78 -15.72 3.66
CA PHE A 192 -11.05 -16.08 5.06
C PHE A 192 -12.10 -17.18 5.24
N GLY A 193 -12.35 -18.01 4.23
CA GLY A 193 -13.41 -19.01 4.25
C GLY A 193 -14.83 -18.48 4.09
N SER A 194 -14.99 -17.21 3.74
CA SER A 194 -16.28 -16.54 3.47
C SER A 194 -16.75 -16.77 2.03
N SER A 195 -17.88 -16.16 1.64
CA SER A 195 -18.32 -16.10 0.24
C SER A 195 -17.75 -14.90 -0.52
N PHE A 196 -16.97 -14.03 0.11
CA PHE A 196 -16.41 -12.85 -0.51
C PHE A 196 -15.16 -13.21 -1.32
N ASN A 197 -15.05 -12.62 -2.52
CA ASN A 197 -13.89 -12.79 -3.40
C ASN A 197 -13.22 -11.44 -3.58
N PHE A 198 -11.89 -11.42 -3.57
CA PHE A 198 -11.17 -10.18 -3.81
C PHE A 198 -9.79 -10.44 -4.41
N ASP A 199 -9.52 -9.79 -5.52
CA ASP A 199 -8.25 -9.89 -6.24
C ASP A 199 -7.50 -8.55 -6.27
N ILE A 200 -6.18 -8.61 -6.10
CA ILE A 200 -5.28 -7.47 -6.17
C ILE A 200 -4.30 -7.66 -7.33
N THR A 201 -4.18 -6.63 -8.16
CA THR A 201 -3.16 -6.53 -9.22
C THR A 201 -2.23 -5.37 -8.89
N VAL A 202 -0.93 -5.64 -8.85
CA VAL A 202 0.09 -4.60 -8.74
C VAL A 202 0.43 -4.12 -10.15
N HIS A 203 0.13 -2.85 -10.44
CA HIS A 203 0.44 -2.21 -11.72
C HIS A 203 1.56 -1.19 -11.51
N ARG A 204 2.67 -1.37 -12.23
CA ARG A 204 3.82 -0.46 -12.14
C ARG A 204 3.69 0.63 -13.20
N GLY A 205 3.62 1.88 -12.76
CA GLY A 205 3.58 3.06 -13.64
C GLY A 205 4.88 3.28 -14.42
N ALA A 206 4.82 4.14 -15.42
CA ALA A 206 5.96 4.46 -16.30
C ALA A 206 6.71 5.75 -15.89
N GLY A 207 6.50 6.27 -14.66
CA GLY A 207 7.23 7.41 -14.11
C GLY A 207 6.68 8.79 -14.50
N ALA A 208 5.46 8.88 -14.99
CA ALA A 208 4.84 10.18 -15.29
C ALA A 208 4.25 10.81 -14.03
N TYR A 209 4.73 11.99 -13.63
CA TYR A 209 4.25 12.74 -12.46
C TYR A 209 2.71 12.93 -12.43
N ILE A 210 2.12 13.19 -13.62
CA ILE A 210 0.67 13.39 -13.74
C ILE A 210 -0.17 12.18 -13.30
N CYS A 211 0.41 10.98 -13.25
CA CYS A 211 -0.27 9.78 -12.76
C CYS A 211 -0.51 9.81 -11.24
N GLY A 212 0.05 10.75 -10.50
CA GLY A 212 -0.33 11.05 -9.12
C GLY A 212 -1.73 11.67 -8.99
N GLU A 213 -2.27 12.24 -10.08
CA GLU A 213 -3.64 12.73 -10.16
C GLU A 213 -4.58 11.60 -10.64
N GLU A 214 -5.79 11.52 -10.06
CA GLU A 214 -6.67 10.35 -10.22
C GLU A 214 -7.11 10.09 -11.67
N THR A 215 -7.34 11.13 -12.47
CA THR A 215 -7.76 10.95 -13.87
C THR A 215 -6.59 10.56 -14.76
N GLY A 216 -5.40 11.08 -14.50
CA GLY A 216 -4.15 10.68 -15.14
C GLY A 216 -3.80 9.23 -14.83
N LEU A 217 -3.95 8.82 -13.58
CA LEU A 217 -3.76 7.44 -13.14
C LEU A 217 -4.71 6.48 -13.85
N LEU A 218 -6.01 6.78 -13.85
CA LEU A 218 -7.03 5.93 -14.50
C LEU A 218 -6.83 5.83 -16.02
N SER A 219 -6.30 6.87 -16.66
CA SER A 219 -5.98 6.85 -18.09
C SER A 219 -4.71 6.05 -18.40
N SER A 220 -3.83 5.87 -17.42
CA SER A 220 -2.57 5.13 -17.54
C SER A 220 -2.71 3.65 -17.16
N LEU A 221 -3.74 3.30 -16.38
CA LEU A 221 -4.03 1.94 -15.94
C LEU A 221 -4.62 1.09 -17.08
#